data_80bcfb8c56012a2847adcbd99b8eef4b
#
_entry.id   80bcfb8c56012a2847adcbd99b8eef4b
#
_cell.length_a   1.000
_cell.length_b   1.000
_cell.length_c   1.000
_cell.angle_alpha   90.00
_cell.angle_beta   90.00
_cell.angle_gamma   90.00
#
_symmetry.space_group_name_H-M   'P 1'
#
loop_
_entity.id
_entity.type
_entity.pdbx_description
1 polymer ?
#
loop_
_entity_poly.entity_id
_entity_poly.type
_entity_poly.pdbx_seq_one_letter_code
_entity_poly.pdbx_strand_id
1 'polypeptide(L)'
;MPTEVRPRSEVPLEFTWDVAAIFGSDAQWEDEFAAVSDEAAGLARFRGHLSDGPATLADYFEAAEHALRRLGRVLIYASNQHEVDTTDQVAAAMNDRSVGLYARAMATISFAEPEILALGFPALRRWLAQEPRLAIYAHYVDALERKQEHVRSAE
;
A
#
# COMPACT_ATOMS: atom_id res chain seq x y z
N MET A 1 34.01 25.75 5.71
CA MET A 1 34.54 24.39 5.51
C MET A 1 33.38 23.50 5.11
N PRO A 2 33.36 22.85 3.95
CA PRO A 2 32.35 21.85 3.70
C PRO A 2 32.55 20.72 4.73
N THR A 3 31.47 20.40 5.45
CA THR A 3 31.48 19.27 6.38
C THR A 3 31.48 18.02 5.54
N GLU A 4 32.56 17.29 5.53
CA GLU A 4 32.67 16.02 4.83
C GLU A 4 31.64 15.04 5.44
N VAL A 5 30.74 14.54 4.60
CA VAL A 5 29.74 13.56 5.03
C VAL A 5 30.44 12.23 5.28
N ARG A 6 30.31 11.69 6.49
CA ARG A 6 30.93 10.40 6.83
C ARG A 6 30.30 9.27 6.03
N PRO A 7 31.08 8.32 5.51
CA PRO A 7 30.53 7.13 4.90
C PRO A 7 29.70 6.33 5.91
N ARG A 8 28.66 5.63 5.41
CA ARG A 8 27.71 4.87 6.25
C ARG A 8 28.41 3.89 7.21
N SER A 9 29.50 3.26 6.78
CA SER A 9 30.28 2.32 7.59
C SER A 9 30.96 2.94 8.81
N GLU A 10 31.11 4.25 8.85
CA GLU A 10 31.71 5.00 9.97
C GLU A 10 30.67 5.59 10.93
N VAL A 11 29.37 5.46 10.61
CA VAL A 11 28.28 5.92 11.48
C VAL A 11 28.00 4.85 12.53
N PRO A 12 28.05 5.17 13.85
CA PRO A 12 27.69 4.22 14.89
C PRO A 12 26.27 3.68 14.72
N LEU A 13 26.06 2.38 14.96
CA LEU A 13 24.76 1.70 14.75
C LEU A 13 23.61 2.37 15.50
N GLU A 14 23.88 2.92 16.68
CA GLU A 14 22.88 3.65 17.48
C GLU A 14 22.27 4.89 16.81
N PHE A 15 22.94 5.41 15.76
CA PHE A 15 22.46 6.54 14.96
C PHE A 15 21.96 6.11 13.58
N THR A 16 21.65 4.86 13.41
CA THR A 16 21.22 4.29 12.13
C THR A 16 19.86 3.63 12.24
N TRP A 17 19.13 3.57 11.13
CA TRP A 17 17.89 2.78 11.05
C TRP A 17 18.21 1.29 11.15
N ASP A 18 17.45 0.58 12.00
CA ASP A 18 17.51 -0.88 12.07
C ASP A 18 16.65 -1.49 10.96
N VAL A 19 17.20 -1.54 9.76
CA VAL A 19 16.51 -2.14 8.59
C VAL A 19 16.34 -3.65 8.76
N ALA A 20 17.19 -4.30 9.56
CA ALA A 20 17.08 -5.73 9.85
C ALA A 20 15.81 -6.07 10.65
N ALA A 21 15.23 -5.10 11.36
CA ALA A 21 13.91 -5.26 12.00
C ALA A 21 12.76 -5.40 11.00
N ILE A 22 12.95 -4.99 9.73
CA ILE A 22 11.94 -5.14 8.67
C ILE A 22 12.14 -6.47 7.95
N PHE A 23 13.35 -6.72 7.43
CA PHE A 23 13.80 -8.00 6.84
C PHE A 23 15.23 -8.26 7.27
N GLY A 24 15.50 -9.49 7.74
CA GLY A 24 16.81 -9.88 8.22
C GLY A 24 17.88 -10.03 7.12
N SER A 25 17.45 -10.05 5.84
CA SER A 25 18.33 -10.12 4.67
C SER A 25 17.62 -9.73 3.39
N ASP A 26 18.39 -9.41 2.35
CA ASP A 26 17.87 -9.15 1.00
C ASP A 26 17.15 -10.37 0.41
N ALA A 27 17.59 -11.59 0.75
CA ALA A 27 16.89 -12.81 0.33
C ALA A 27 15.46 -12.87 0.88
N GLN A 28 15.26 -12.53 2.16
CA GLN A 28 13.92 -12.43 2.75
C GLN A 28 13.08 -11.34 2.10
N TRP A 29 13.70 -10.22 1.74
CA TRP A 29 13.03 -9.17 1.00
C TRP A 29 12.61 -9.65 -0.41
N GLU A 30 13.46 -10.40 -1.14
CA GLU A 30 13.14 -10.95 -2.46
C GLU A 30 11.95 -11.92 -2.39
N ASP A 31 11.93 -12.81 -1.40
CA ASP A 31 10.82 -13.75 -1.18
C ASP A 31 9.50 -12.99 -0.92
N GLU A 32 9.56 -11.95 -0.07
CA GLU A 32 8.37 -11.14 0.22
C GLU A 32 7.95 -10.29 -0.97
N PHE A 33 8.90 -9.73 -1.73
CA PHE A 33 8.63 -8.98 -2.96
C PHE A 33 7.87 -9.83 -3.98
N ALA A 34 8.30 -11.08 -4.19
CA ALA A 34 7.62 -12.00 -5.10
C ALA A 34 6.20 -12.33 -4.58
N ALA A 35 6.09 -12.70 -3.30
CA ALA A 35 4.80 -13.07 -2.70
C ALA A 35 3.78 -11.93 -2.74
N VAL A 36 4.19 -10.70 -2.38
CA VAL A 36 3.27 -9.55 -2.38
C VAL A 36 2.94 -9.07 -3.80
N SER A 37 3.84 -9.30 -4.78
CA SER A 37 3.55 -9.01 -6.19
C SER A 37 2.37 -9.85 -6.70
N ASP A 38 2.38 -11.15 -6.40
CA ASP A 38 1.28 -12.07 -6.77
C ASP A 38 -0.01 -11.72 -6.02
N GLU A 39 0.10 -11.42 -4.73
CA GLU A 39 -1.05 -11.05 -3.90
C GLU A 39 -1.71 -9.76 -4.39
N ALA A 40 -0.93 -8.71 -4.68
CA ALA A 40 -1.43 -7.45 -5.21
C ALA A 40 -2.10 -7.61 -6.59
N ALA A 41 -1.52 -8.43 -7.46
CA ALA A 41 -2.13 -8.76 -8.76
C ALA A 41 -3.46 -9.52 -8.58
N GLY A 42 -3.54 -10.39 -7.58
CA GLY A 42 -4.75 -11.15 -7.22
C GLY A 42 -5.93 -10.29 -6.78
N LEU A 43 -5.72 -9.03 -6.37
CA LEU A 43 -6.81 -8.11 -6.01
C LEU A 43 -7.72 -7.78 -7.21
N ALA A 44 -7.24 -7.95 -8.43
CA ALA A 44 -8.05 -7.76 -9.64
C ALA A 44 -9.31 -8.64 -9.68
N ARG A 45 -9.34 -9.76 -8.93
CA ARG A 45 -10.51 -10.66 -8.84
C ARG A 45 -11.77 -9.99 -8.29
N PHE A 46 -11.60 -8.90 -7.54
CA PHE A 46 -12.73 -8.17 -6.96
C PHE A 46 -13.36 -7.15 -7.91
N ARG A 47 -12.71 -6.87 -9.05
CA ARG A 47 -13.22 -5.91 -10.04
C ARG A 47 -14.58 -6.34 -10.58
N GLY A 48 -15.58 -5.45 -10.49
CA GLY A 48 -16.96 -5.70 -10.88
C GLY A 48 -17.78 -6.46 -9.83
N HIS A 49 -17.19 -6.79 -8.67
CA HIS A 49 -17.83 -7.62 -7.63
C HIS A 49 -18.06 -6.88 -6.31
N LEU A 50 -17.62 -5.63 -6.15
CA LEU A 50 -17.78 -4.92 -4.88
C LEU A 50 -19.25 -4.64 -4.55
N SER A 51 -20.16 -4.73 -5.54
CA SER A 51 -21.60 -4.60 -5.35
C SER A 51 -22.32 -5.91 -5.01
N ASP A 52 -21.62 -7.05 -4.98
CA ASP A 52 -22.26 -8.37 -4.74
C ASP A 52 -22.75 -8.52 -3.29
N GLY A 53 -22.24 -7.72 -2.35
CA GLY A 53 -22.72 -7.66 -0.98
C GLY A 53 -21.68 -7.15 0.04
N PRO A 54 -22.14 -6.89 1.29
CA PRO A 54 -21.26 -6.35 2.33
C PRO A 54 -20.11 -7.28 2.69
N ALA A 55 -20.29 -8.60 2.63
CA ALA A 55 -19.23 -9.57 2.88
C ALA A 55 -18.14 -9.49 1.82
N THR A 56 -18.51 -9.39 0.52
CA THR A 56 -17.54 -9.25 -0.59
C THR A 56 -16.75 -7.94 -0.48
N LEU A 57 -17.40 -6.85 -0.10
CA LEU A 57 -16.73 -5.58 0.14
C LEU A 57 -15.75 -5.67 1.31
N ALA A 58 -16.13 -6.36 2.40
CA ALA A 58 -15.25 -6.60 3.54
C ALA A 58 -14.04 -7.46 3.14
N ASP A 59 -14.25 -8.54 2.39
CA ASP A 59 -13.19 -9.41 1.88
C ASP A 59 -12.18 -8.62 1.01
N TYR A 60 -12.68 -7.71 0.17
CA TYR A 60 -11.83 -6.82 -0.62
C TYR A 60 -10.98 -5.91 0.28
N PHE A 61 -11.59 -5.23 1.25
CA PHE A 61 -10.85 -4.33 2.12
C PHE A 61 -9.77 -5.06 2.93
N GLU A 62 -10.09 -6.22 3.50
CA GLU A 62 -9.12 -7.03 4.25
C GLU A 62 -7.97 -7.50 3.35
N ALA A 63 -8.27 -7.98 2.15
CA ALA A 63 -7.26 -8.42 1.20
C ALA A 63 -6.38 -7.25 0.72
N ALA A 64 -6.98 -6.11 0.39
CA ALA A 64 -6.25 -4.92 -0.05
C ALA A 64 -5.37 -4.36 1.07
N GLU A 65 -5.89 -4.26 2.31
CA GLU A 65 -5.11 -3.80 3.46
C GLU A 65 -3.93 -4.72 3.75
N HIS A 66 -4.14 -6.04 3.70
CA HIS A 66 -3.08 -7.01 3.90
C HIS A 66 -1.98 -6.86 2.85
N ALA A 67 -2.34 -6.84 1.57
CA ALA A 67 -1.38 -6.69 0.48
C ALA A 67 -0.63 -5.35 0.54
N LEU A 68 -1.32 -4.24 0.78
CA LEU A 68 -0.71 -2.91 0.85
C LEU A 68 0.19 -2.73 2.07
N ARG A 69 -0.11 -3.34 3.20
CA ARG A 69 0.76 -3.34 4.39
C ARG A 69 2.07 -4.08 4.12
N ARG A 70 2.00 -5.24 3.49
CA ARG A 70 3.17 -6.01 3.07
C ARG A 70 4.01 -5.26 2.05
N LEU A 71 3.35 -4.69 1.05
CA LEU A 71 3.98 -3.85 0.04
C LEU A 71 4.70 -2.64 0.66
N GLY A 72 4.08 -2.00 1.67
CA GLY A 72 4.70 -0.91 2.42
C GLY A 72 6.02 -1.34 3.08
N ARG A 73 6.07 -2.54 3.67
CA ARG A 73 7.31 -3.08 4.25
C ARG A 73 8.41 -3.30 3.20
N VAL A 74 8.04 -3.87 2.06
CA VAL A 74 8.95 -4.08 0.92
C VAL A 74 9.52 -2.74 0.44
N LEU A 75 8.67 -1.73 0.28
CA LEU A 75 9.07 -0.39 -0.18
C LEU A 75 9.98 0.31 0.84
N ILE A 76 9.59 0.34 2.12
CA ILE A 76 10.35 1.03 3.17
C ILE A 76 11.74 0.41 3.34
N TYR A 77 11.87 -0.92 3.30
CA TYR A 77 13.17 -1.57 3.39
C TYR A 77 14.12 -1.13 2.27
N ALA A 78 13.65 -1.22 1.02
CA ALA A 78 14.45 -0.87 -0.15
C ALA A 78 14.79 0.63 -0.19
N SER A 79 13.82 1.50 0.11
CA SER A 79 14.04 2.96 0.16
C SER A 79 15.06 3.34 1.22
N ASN A 80 14.96 2.77 2.44
CA ASN A 80 15.91 3.09 3.50
C ASN A 80 17.35 2.68 3.14
N GLN A 81 17.54 1.55 2.46
CA GLN A 81 18.88 1.15 2.02
C GLN A 81 19.42 2.10 0.94
N HIS A 82 18.60 2.47 -0.03
CA HIS A 82 19.00 3.38 -1.10
C HIS A 82 19.28 4.79 -0.59
N GLU A 83 18.49 5.31 0.34
CA GLU A 83 18.65 6.68 0.84
C GLU A 83 19.88 6.87 1.74
N VAL A 84 20.38 5.81 2.38
CA VAL A 84 21.61 5.89 3.18
C VAL A 84 22.87 5.81 2.35
N ASP A 85 22.81 5.20 1.15
CA ASP A 85 23.91 5.18 0.18
C ASP A 85 23.37 5.16 -1.26
N THR A 86 23.21 6.33 -1.83
CA THR A 86 22.70 6.51 -3.20
C THR A 86 23.69 6.03 -4.29
N THR A 87 24.90 5.64 -3.92
CA THR A 87 25.89 5.07 -4.85
C THR A 87 25.78 3.54 -4.93
N ASP A 88 25.07 2.90 -4.02
CA ASP A 88 24.80 1.46 -4.03
C ASP A 88 23.79 1.11 -5.13
N GLN A 89 24.29 0.48 -6.20
CA GLN A 89 23.46 0.10 -7.35
C GLN A 89 22.49 -1.05 -7.04
N VAL A 90 22.79 -1.89 -6.06
CA VAL A 90 21.89 -2.98 -5.62
C VAL A 90 20.71 -2.37 -4.89
N ALA A 91 20.96 -1.50 -3.91
CA ALA A 91 19.90 -0.79 -3.18
C ALA A 91 19.05 0.08 -4.12
N ALA A 92 19.67 0.77 -5.10
CA ALA A 92 18.94 1.53 -6.12
C ALA A 92 18.00 0.65 -6.94
N ALA A 93 18.46 -0.51 -7.41
CA ALA A 93 17.64 -1.45 -8.17
C ALA A 93 16.47 -2.04 -7.33
N MET A 94 16.70 -2.34 -6.05
CA MET A 94 15.65 -2.79 -5.13
C MET A 94 14.59 -1.71 -4.94
N ASN A 95 15.01 -0.46 -4.74
CA ASN A 95 14.10 0.68 -4.59
C ASN A 95 13.25 0.89 -5.84
N ASP A 96 13.85 0.91 -7.03
CA ASP A 96 13.14 1.09 -8.30
C ASP A 96 12.09 -0.03 -8.53
N ARG A 97 12.45 -1.26 -8.23
CA ARG A 97 11.53 -2.42 -8.31
C ARG A 97 10.36 -2.25 -7.35
N SER A 98 10.61 -1.77 -6.13
CA SER A 98 9.57 -1.55 -5.11
C SER A 98 8.60 -0.44 -5.52
N VAL A 99 9.11 0.68 -6.03
CA VAL A 99 8.30 1.79 -6.56
C VAL A 99 7.46 1.32 -7.75
N GLY A 100 8.05 0.53 -8.65
CA GLY A 100 7.34 -0.07 -9.78
C GLY A 100 6.23 -1.03 -9.34
N LEU A 101 6.47 -1.83 -8.30
CA LEU A 101 5.45 -2.72 -7.72
C LEU A 101 4.32 -1.92 -7.08
N TYR A 102 4.65 -0.88 -6.32
CA TYR A 102 3.64 0.01 -5.73
C TYR A 102 2.74 0.63 -6.81
N ALA A 103 3.32 1.16 -7.88
CA ALA A 103 2.56 1.74 -8.99
C ALA A 103 1.61 0.71 -9.64
N ARG A 104 2.07 -0.51 -9.87
CA ARG A 104 1.24 -1.61 -10.41
C ARG A 104 0.11 -1.99 -9.46
N ALA A 105 0.38 -2.09 -8.16
CA ALA A 105 -0.63 -2.41 -7.16
C ALA A 105 -1.73 -1.32 -7.12
N MET A 106 -1.33 -0.04 -7.12
CA MET A 106 -2.28 1.08 -7.17
C MET A 106 -3.14 1.05 -8.45
N ALA A 107 -2.54 0.75 -9.60
CA ALA A 107 -3.27 0.58 -10.85
C ALA A 107 -4.25 -0.61 -10.79
N THR A 108 -3.85 -1.71 -10.16
CA THR A 108 -4.71 -2.90 -10.00
C THR A 108 -5.97 -2.59 -9.22
N ILE A 109 -5.88 -1.82 -8.12
CA ILE A 109 -7.01 -1.49 -7.24
C ILE A 109 -7.75 -0.21 -7.62
N SER A 110 -7.36 0.48 -8.70
CA SER A 110 -7.95 1.75 -9.13
C SER A 110 -9.46 1.68 -9.42
N PHE A 111 -10.00 0.47 -9.66
CA PHE A 111 -11.43 0.24 -9.85
C PHE A 111 -12.26 0.43 -8.58
N ALA A 112 -11.65 0.32 -7.42
CA ALA A 112 -12.39 0.17 -6.17
C ALA A 112 -13.15 1.44 -5.78
N GLU A 113 -12.50 2.60 -5.80
CA GLU A 113 -13.20 3.85 -5.41
C GLU A 113 -14.39 4.15 -6.32
N PRO A 114 -14.32 4.07 -7.66
CA PRO A 114 -15.48 4.20 -8.54
C PRO A 114 -16.60 3.20 -8.25
N GLU A 115 -16.28 1.92 -8.02
CA GLU A 115 -17.28 0.90 -7.72
C GLU A 115 -17.95 1.14 -6.36
N ILE A 116 -17.17 1.52 -5.33
CA ILE A 116 -17.70 1.86 -4.01
C ILE A 116 -18.64 3.07 -4.10
N LEU A 117 -18.25 4.11 -4.83
CA LEU A 117 -19.10 5.30 -5.04
C LEU A 117 -20.39 4.95 -5.79
N ALA A 118 -20.34 4.02 -6.74
CA ALA A 118 -21.51 3.56 -7.49
C ALA A 118 -22.56 2.84 -6.62
N LEU A 119 -22.18 2.30 -5.46
CA LEU A 119 -23.13 1.73 -4.48
C LEU A 119 -24.06 2.79 -3.86
N GLY A 120 -23.57 4.03 -3.76
CA GLY A 120 -24.23 5.12 -3.07
C GLY A 120 -24.17 5.03 -1.54
N PHE A 121 -24.08 6.19 -0.89
CA PHE A 121 -23.87 6.28 0.57
C PHE A 121 -24.98 5.65 1.41
N PRO A 122 -26.27 5.69 1.04
CA PRO A 122 -27.30 4.98 1.80
C PRO A 122 -27.09 3.46 1.85
N ALA A 123 -26.58 2.84 0.78
CA ALA A 123 -26.26 1.42 0.76
C ALA A 123 -24.99 1.14 1.58
N LEU A 124 -23.94 1.91 1.42
CA LEU A 124 -22.70 1.80 2.20
C LEU A 124 -22.95 1.89 3.70
N ARG A 125 -23.77 2.87 4.14
CA ARG A 125 -24.12 3.00 5.57
C ARG A 125 -24.90 1.81 6.11
N ARG A 126 -25.80 1.23 5.32
CA ARG A 126 -26.47 -0.02 5.70
C ARG A 126 -25.49 -1.18 5.83
N TRP A 127 -24.53 -1.30 4.90
CA TRP A 127 -23.54 -2.35 4.90
C TRP A 127 -22.55 -2.24 6.07
N LEU A 128 -22.14 -1.02 6.43
CA LEU A 128 -21.36 -0.77 7.64
C LEU A 128 -22.05 -1.26 8.92
N ALA A 129 -23.39 -1.19 8.96
CA ALA A 129 -24.16 -1.66 10.10
C ALA A 129 -24.44 -3.19 10.07
N GLN A 130 -24.41 -3.81 8.89
CA GLN A 130 -24.73 -5.24 8.69
C GLN A 130 -23.51 -6.15 8.80
N GLU A 131 -22.34 -5.69 8.35
CA GLU A 131 -21.09 -6.45 8.33
C GLU A 131 -20.10 -5.85 9.32
N PRO A 132 -19.84 -6.51 10.47
CA PRO A 132 -18.98 -5.97 11.52
C PRO A 132 -17.56 -5.64 11.07
N ARG A 133 -17.02 -6.38 10.08
CA ARG A 133 -15.68 -6.14 9.52
C ARG A 133 -15.58 -4.80 8.79
N LEU A 134 -16.69 -4.28 8.30
CA LEU A 134 -16.75 -2.98 7.65
C LEU A 134 -16.76 -1.80 8.65
N ALA A 135 -17.05 -2.02 9.91
CA ALA A 135 -17.23 -0.94 10.89
C ALA A 135 -16.00 -0.01 11.00
N ILE A 136 -14.78 -0.57 10.88
CA ILE A 136 -13.53 0.22 10.93
C ILE A 136 -13.39 1.19 9.75
N TYR A 137 -14.11 0.96 8.64
CA TYR A 137 -14.07 1.80 7.44
C TYR A 137 -15.12 2.92 7.42
N ALA A 138 -15.85 3.13 8.52
CA ALA A 138 -16.86 4.19 8.62
C ALA A 138 -16.26 5.57 8.31
N HIS A 139 -15.09 5.87 8.86
CA HIS A 139 -14.39 7.14 8.57
C HIS A 139 -13.98 7.28 7.10
N TYR A 140 -13.58 6.19 6.45
CA TYR A 140 -13.26 6.20 5.03
C TYR A 140 -14.50 6.55 4.19
N VAL A 141 -15.66 5.95 4.49
CA VAL A 141 -16.93 6.25 3.81
C VAL A 141 -17.34 7.71 4.03
N ASP A 142 -17.22 8.23 5.25
CA ASP A 142 -17.48 9.65 5.54
C ASP A 142 -16.53 10.58 4.78
N ALA A 143 -15.27 10.19 4.61
CA ALA A 143 -14.29 10.96 3.83
C ALA A 143 -14.63 10.97 2.34
N LEU A 144 -15.08 9.83 1.78
CA LEU A 144 -15.54 9.74 0.39
C LEU A 144 -16.76 10.62 0.14
N GLU A 145 -17.75 10.61 1.06
CA GLU A 145 -18.96 11.44 0.94
C GLU A 145 -18.61 12.93 0.90
N ARG A 146 -17.73 13.39 1.80
CA ARG A 146 -17.25 14.77 1.79
C ARG A 146 -16.50 15.14 0.51
N LYS A 147 -15.68 14.22 -0.03
CA LYS A 147 -14.96 14.45 -1.29
C LYS A 147 -15.92 14.60 -2.47
N GLN A 148 -16.99 13.82 -2.52
CA GLN A 148 -17.94 13.85 -3.63
C GLN A 148 -18.61 15.23 -3.78
N GLU A 149 -18.89 15.94 -2.69
CA GLU A 149 -19.44 17.30 -2.71
C GLU A 149 -18.50 18.32 -3.38
N HIS A 150 -17.20 18.02 -3.46
CA HIS A 150 -16.17 18.88 -4.03
C HIS A 150 -15.66 18.42 -5.41
N VAL A 151 -16.07 17.24 -5.87
CA VAL A 151 -15.75 16.79 -7.23
C VAL A 151 -16.67 17.54 -8.20
N ARG A 152 -16.08 18.49 -8.95
CA ARG A 152 -16.80 19.14 -10.05
C ARG A 152 -17.21 18.06 -11.05
N SER A 153 -18.50 18.07 -11.44
CA SER A 153 -18.93 17.33 -12.62
C SER A 153 -18.00 17.69 -13.79
N ALA A 154 -17.52 16.67 -14.50
CA ALA A 154 -16.79 16.92 -15.74
C ALA A 154 -17.79 17.50 -16.75
N GLU A 155 -17.81 18.82 -16.84
CA GLU A 155 -18.36 19.58 -17.97
C GLU A 155 -17.22 19.93 -18.92
#